data_19c9e2da69d9b5893e0778a10a92a4a6
#
_entry.id   19c9e2da69d9b5893e0778a10a92a4a6
#
_cell.length_a   1.000
_cell.length_b   1.000
_cell.length_c   1.000
_cell.angle_alpha   90.00
_cell.angle_beta   90.00
_cell.angle_gamma   90.00
#
_symmetry.space_group_name_H-M   'P 1'
#
loop_
_entity.id
_entity.type
_entity.pdbx_description
1 polymer ?
#
loop_
_entity_poly.entity_id
_entity_poly.type
_entity_poly.pdbx_seq_one_letter_code
_entity_poly.pdbx_strand_id
1 'polypeptide(L)'
;MTKNSLMVKELDIEQNQLEISAAIELLIDEKTDAEIHLATAQRDQEISTPVTIVTPAQVYLNFEDLMCFEVVDRQFQKWGVIFNNCIAIRPSNPAYPANSGSTVLMGAPKSGWLEAVFYHPVKTVSAVVTTSQKLVLAAYNQDNQLLKEVEISEPNLAGYDSSIPPNELLSVTAADIYRVTYCAFDGQFTLDDFKFQL
;
A
#
# COMPACT_ATOMS: atom_id res chain seq x y z
N MET A 1 13.56 35.37 -7.59
CA MET A 1 13.78 34.32 -6.59
C MET A 1 12.94 33.04 -6.89
N THR A 2 12.87 32.58 -8.13
CA THR A 2 11.91 31.51 -8.51
C THR A 2 12.52 30.37 -9.34
N LYS A 3 13.74 30.50 -9.86
CA LYS A 3 14.38 29.43 -10.64
C LYS A 3 15.10 28.36 -9.79
N ASN A 4 15.66 28.73 -8.64
CA ASN A 4 16.38 27.75 -7.78
C ASN A 4 15.45 26.80 -7.01
N SER A 5 14.22 27.21 -6.72
CA SER A 5 13.27 26.34 -5.96
C SER A 5 12.65 25.25 -6.83
N LEU A 6 12.54 25.47 -8.14
CA LEU A 6 12.07 24.45 -9.09
C LEU A 6 13.15 23.40 -9.39
N MET A 7 14.41 23.82 -9.57
CA MET A 7 15.53 22.90 -9.80
C MET A 7 15.79 21.97 -8.60
N VAL A 8 15.63 22.46 -7.38
CA VAL A 8 15.82 21.62 -6.18
C VAL A 8 14.71 20.58 -6.09
N LYS A 9 13.47 20.92 -6.43
CA LYS A 9 12.35 19.96 -6.44
C LYS A 9 12.47 18.91 -7.56
N GLU A 10 12.98 19.27 -8.72
CA GLU A 10 13.22 18.29 -9.80
C GLU A 10 14.35 17.33 -9.44
N LEU A 11 15.42 17.80 -8.81
CA LEU A 11 16.52 16.94 -8.33
C LEU A 11 16.07 15.98 -7.22
N ASP A 12 15.20 16.41 -6.30
CA ASP A 12 14.65 15.55 -5.24
C ASP A 12 13.73 14.47 -5.82
N ILE A 13 12.99 14.76 -6.88
CA ILE A 13 12.11 13.80 -7.57
C ILE A 13 12.94 12.75 -8.33
N GLU A 14 13.99 13.17 -9.05
CA GLU A 14 14.87 12.25 -9.77
C GLU A 14 15.68 11.35 -8.81
N GLN A 15 16.13 11.87 -7.69
CA GLN A 15 16.87 11.12 -6.69
C GLN A 15 15.98 10.08 -6.00
N ASN A 16 14.73 10.44 -5.69
CA ASN A 16 13.74 9.53 -5.12
C ASN A 16 13.33 8.42 -6.11
N GLN A 17 13.23 8.72 -7.42
CA GLN A 17 12.99 7.72 -8.46
C GLN A 17 14.15 6.73 -8.62
N LEU A 18 15.39 7.21 -8.47
CA LEU A 18 16.60 6.37 -8.51
C LEU A 18 16.68 5.43 -7.30
N GLU A 19 16.34 5.89 -6.09
CA GLU A 19 16.32 5.06 -4.89
C GLU A 19 15.23 3.98 -4.93
N ILE A 20 14.04 4.33 -5.44
CA ILE A 20 12.95 3.37 -5.66
C ILE A 20 13.34 2.33 -6.72
N SER A 21 13.99 2.75 -7.80
CA SER A 21 14.47 1.84 -8.84
C SER A 21 15.54 0.88 -8.32
N ALA A 22 16.47 1.36 -7.49
CA ALA A 22 17.50 0.54 -6.87
C ALA A 22 16.93 -0.45 -5.82
N ALA A 23 15.92 -0.02 -5.06
CA ALA A 23 15.21 -0.91 -4.13
C ALA A 23 14.44 -2.03 -4.86
N ILE A 24 13.88 -1.72 -6.03
CA ILE A 24 13.20 -2.70 -6.90
C ILE A 24 14.22 -3.68 -7.49
N GLU A 25 15.40 -3.23 -7.94
CA GLU A 25 16.46 -4.11 -8.45
C GLU A 25 16.98 -5.07 -7.38
N LEU A 26 17.10 -4.65 -6.12
CA LEU A 26 17.50 -5.51 -5.01
C LEU A 26 16.46 -6.60 -4.66
N LEU A 27 15.17 -6.36 -4.95
CA LEU A 27 14.09 -7.34 -4.77
C LEU A 27 13.96 -8.33 -5.92
N ILE A 28 14.59 -8.08 -7.08
CA ILE A 28 14.51 -8.91 -8.30
C ILE A 28 15.50 -10.09 -8.26
N ASP A 29 16.49 -10.11 -7.37
CA ASP A 29 17.59 -11.10 -7.39
C ASP A 29 17.26 -12.48 -6.77
N GLU A 30 15.99 -12.75 -6.39
CA GLU A 30 15.53 -14.10 -6.07
C GLU A 30 14.43 -14.59 -7.05
N LYS A 31 14.89 -15.21 -8.14
CA LYS A 31 14.19 -16.20 -8.97
C LYS A 31 12.67 -16.25 -8.88
N THR A 32 12.01 -15.46 -9.71
CA THR A 32 10.82 -15.90 -10.48
C THR A 32 10.64 -14.94 -11.65
N ASP A 33 10.38 -15.45 -12.85
CA ASP A 33 10.03 -14.68 -14.06
C ASP A 33 8.64 -14.01 -13.94
N ALA A 34 8.39 -13.33 -12.82
CA ALA A 34 7.15 -12.59 -12.57
C ALA A 34 7.39 -11.11 -12.89
N GLU A 35 6.71 -10.62 -13.90
CA GLU A 35 6.74 -9.22 -14.29
C GLU A 35 6.10 -8.35 -13.19
N ILE A 36 6.89 -7.45 -12.57
CA ILE A 36 6.44 -6.53 -11.51
C ILE A 36 6.08 -5.20 -12.17
N HIS A 37 4.86 -4.72 -11.95
CA HIS A 37 4.42 -3.41 -12.42
C HIS A 37 4.25 -2.44 -11.26
N LEU A 38 4.93 -1.28 -11.36
CA LEU A 38 4.76 -0.16 -10.43
C LEU A 38 3.48 0.62 -10.80
N ALA A 39 2.52 0.63 -9.90
CA ALA A 39 1.24 1.29 -10.08
C ALA A 39 1.24 2.68 -9.45
N THR A 40 1.12 3.73 -10.27
CA THR A 40 1.02 5.12 -9.81
C THR A 40 -0.44 5.56 -9.65
N ALA A 41 -0.71 6.43 -8.69
CA ALA A 41 -2.02 7.03 -8.47
C ALA A 41 -2.43 7.93 -9.66
N GLN A 42 -3.70 7.91 -10.04
CA GLN A 42 -4.25 8.83 -11.05
C GLN A 42 -5.44 9.59 -10.50
N ARG A 43 -5.49 10.89 -10.83
CA ARG A 43 -6.68 11.73 -10.67
C ARG A 43 -7.47 11.69 -11.98
N ASP A 44 -8.81 11.76 -11.88
CA ASP A 44 -9.73 11.64 -13.01
C ASP A 44 -9.28 12.42 -14.24
N GLN A 45 -8.79 11.71 -15.27
CA GLN A 45 -8.71 12.17 -16.65
C GLN A 45 -9.46 11.18 -17.52
N GLU A 46 -10.36 11.68 -18.35
CA GLU A 46 -11.11 10.85 -19.32
C GLU A 46 -10.13 10.09 -20.23
N ILE A 47 -10.17 8.76 -20.13
CA ILE A 47 -9.32 7.89 -20.94
C ILE A 47 -10.12 7.42 -22.14
N SER A 48 -9.79 7.94 -23.31
CA SER A 48 -10.26 7.45 -24.61
C SER A 48 -9.12 6.79 -25.38
N THR A 49 -8.72 5.57 -25.00
CA THR A 49 -7.99 4.64 -25.88
C THR A 49 -8.12 3.21 -25.34
N PRO A 50 -8.37 2.19 -26.19
CA PRO A 50 -8.36 0.80 -25.74
C PRO A 50 -6.90 0.38 -25.47
N VAL A 51 -6.55 0.26 -24.20
CA VAL A 51 -5.27 -0.31 -23.77
C VAL A 51 -5.42 -1.82 -23.78
N THR A 52 -4.58 -2.52 -24.53
CA THR A 52 -4.40 -3.96 -24.38
C THR A 52 -3.83 -4.20 -22.97
N ILE A 53 -4.68 -4.68 -22.06
CA ILE A 53 -4.28 -4.95 -20.67
C ILE A 53 -3.45 -6.24 -20.70
N VAL A 54 -2.12 -6.09 -20.69
CA VAL A 54 -1.25 -7.17 -20.23
C VAL A 54 -1.43 -7.18 -18.70
N THR A 55 -2.11 -8.21 -18.19
CA THR A 55 -2.35 -8.34 -16.77
C THR A 55 -1.03 -8.68 -16.07
N PRO A 56 -0.44 -7.78 -15.28
CA PRO A 56 0.85 -8.04 -14.64
C PRO A 56 0.72 -9.15 -13.60
N ALA A 57 1.73 -9.99 -13.48
CA ALA A 57 1.75 -11.05 -12.46
C ALA A 57 1.75 -10.47 -11.03
N GLN A 58 2.35 -9.29 -10.83
CA GLN A 58 2.39 -8.58 -9.55
C GLN A 58 2.26 -7.08 -9.76
N VAL A 59 1.46 -6.43 -8.92
CA VAL A 59 1.27 -4.97 -8.88
C VAL A 59 1.77 -4.44 -7.54
N TYR A 60 2.60 -3.41 -7.60
CA TYR A 60 3.10 -2.64 -6.46
C TYR A 60 2.55 -1.22 -6.52
N LEU A 61 1.87 -0.75 -5.47
CA LEU A 61 1.26 0.57 -5.43
C LEU A 61 2.24 1.61 -4.89
N ASN A 62 2.54 2.63 -5.68
CA ASN A 62 3.28 3.79 -5.25
C ASN A 62 2.34 4.84 -4.66
N PHE A 63 2.54 5.23 -3.39
CA PHE A 63 1.72 6.22 -2.69
C PHE A 63 2.29 7.64 -2.75
N GLU A 64 3.51 7.84 -3.25
CA GLU A 64 4.19 9.14 -3.20
C GLU A 64 3.51 10.24 -4.03
N ASP A 65 2.73 9.86 -5.04
CA ASP A 65 1.95 10.79 -5.86
C ASP A 65 0.65 11.27 -5.20
N LEU A 66 0.27 10.69 -4.04
CA LEU A 66 -0.91 11.08 -3.28
C LEU A 66 -0.65 12.37 -2.49
N MET A 67 -1.69 13.20 -2.38
CA MET A 67 -1.62 14.38 -1.52
C MET A 67 -1.86 13.99 -0.06
N CYS A 68 -1.13 14.62 0.86
CA CYS A 68 -1.35 14.44 2.28
C CYS A 68 -2.80 14.81 2.66
N PHE A 69 -3.48 13.94 3.41
CA PHE A 69 -4.90 13.98 3.77
C PHE A 69 -5.87 13.75 2.61
N GLU A 70 -5.39 13.30 1.46
CA GLU A 70 -6.26 12.86 0.37
C GLU A 70 -7.03 11.60 0.79
N VAL A 71 -8.34 11.57 0.52
CA VAL A 71 -9.13 10.34 0.63
C VAL A 71 -8.74 9.45 -0.54
N VAL A 72 -8.30 8.25 -0.23
CA VAL A 72 -7.86 7.27 -1.24
C VAL A 72 -9.01 6.29 -1.49
N ASP A 73 -9.57 6.36 -2.69
CA ASP A 73 -10.67 5.48 -3.11
C ASP A 73 -10.40 4.86 -4.49
N ARG A 74 -10.33 5.65 -5.57
CA ARG A 74 -10.25 5.19 -6.96
C ARG A 74 -8.94 5.50 -7.67
N GLN A 75 -7.96 6.08 -6.99
CA GLN A 75 -6.67 6.50 -7.58
C GLN A 75 -5.92 5.33 -8.23
N PHE A 76 -6.15 4.10 -7.73
CA PHE A 76 -5.54 2.88 -8.25
C PHE A 76 -6.50 1.99 -9.04
N GLN A 77 -7.69 2.48 -9.40
CA GLN A 77 -8.73 1.73 -10.10
C GLN A 77 -8.25 1.10 -11.41
N LYS A 78 -7.40 1.78 -12.17
CA LYS A 78 -6.85 1.26 -13.44
C LYS A 78 -5.96 0.03 -13.23
N TRP A 79 -5.43 -0.15 -12.01
CA TRP A 79 -4.63 -1.29 -11.62
C TRP A 79 -5.46 -2.43 -11.02
N GLY A 80 -6.79 -2.26 -11.02
CA GLY A 80 -7.74 -3.28 -10.58
C GLY A 80 -8.05 -3.27 -9.10
N VAL A 81 -7.68 -2.23 -8.35
CA VAL A 81 -7.97 -2.10 -6.92
C VAL A 81 -8.58 -0.74 -6.58
N ILE A 82 -9.56 -0.74 -5.69
CA ILE A 82 -10.12 0.45 -5.05
C ILE A 82 -10.01 0.30 -3.54
N PHE A 83 -9.93 1.44 -2.85
CA PHE A 83 -9.84 1.48 -1.40
C PHE A 83 -11.11 2.07 -0.78
N ASN A 84 -11.42 1.67 0.44
CA ASN A 84 -12.48 2.23 1.25
C ASN A 84 -11.92 2.60 2.63
N ASN A 85 -12.42 3.70 3.18
CA ASN A 85 -12.11 4.18 4.53
C ASN A 85 -10.62 4.42 4.78
N CYS A 86 -9.97 5.11 3.86
CA CYS A 86 -8.54 5.25 3.81
C CYS A 86 -8.14 6.68 3.41
N ILE A 87 -7.11 7.20 4.03
CA ILE A 87 -6.48 8.49 3.69
C ILE A 87 -4.98 8.30 3.51
N ALA A 88 -4.39 9.09 2.61
CA ALA A 88 -2.94 9.22 2.50
C ALA A 88 -2.43 10.21 3.53
N ILE A 89 -1.35 9.88 4.24
CA ILE A 89 -0.72 10.78 5.20
C ILE A 89 0.80 10.77 5.05
N ARG A 90 1.43 11.84 5.51
CA ARG A 90 2.86 11.87 5.82
C ARG A 90 2.99 11.86 7.33
N PRO A 91 3.38 10.72 7.94
CA PRO A 91 3.38 10.59 9.40
C PRO A 91 4.30 11.63 10.05
N SER A 92 3.76 12.46 10.95
CA SER A 92 4.55 13.37 11.78
C SER A 92 4.93 12.75 13.13
N ASN A 93 4.25 11.67 13.52
CA ASN A 93 4.57 10.91 14.72
C ASN A 93 5.67 9.89 14.40
N PRO A 94 6.88 10.01 14.99
CA PRO A 94 7.99 9.10 14.72
C PRO A 94 7.72 7.66 15.12
N ALA A 95 6.66 7.38 15.88
CA ALA A 95 6.23 6.03 16.21
C ALA A 95 5.68 5.26 15.00
N TYR A 96 5.30 5.96 13.91
CA TYR A 96 4.80 5.38 12.67
C TYR A 96 5.71 5.78 11.50
N PRO A 97 6.92 5.23 11.40
CA PRO A 97 7.82 5.56 10.30
C PRO A 97 7.26 5.03 8.97
N ALA A 98 7.42 5.77 7.88
CA ALA A 98 7.25 5.22 6.55
C ALA A 98 8.34 4.16 6.28
N ASN A 99 8.02 3.11 5.51
CA ASN A 99 9.00 2.11 5.09
C ASN A 99 9.74 2.59 3.85
N SER A 100 8.99 3.09 2.88
CA SER A 100 9.53 3.68 1.65
C SER A 100 9.00 5.10 1.47
N GLY A 101 9.81 5.98 0.91
CA GLY A 101 9.40 7.37 0.66
C GLY A 101 8.92 8.11 1.91
N SER A 102 7.76 8.78 1.82
CA SER A 102 7.22 9.63 2.89
C SER A 102 5.70 9.50 3.10
N THR A 103 5.00 8.88 2.15
CA THR A 103 3.54 8.82 2.12
C THR A 103 3.05 7.40 2.40
N VAL A 104 2.19 7.26 3.39
CA VAL A 104 1.59 5.97 3.79
C VAL A 104 0.07 6.08 3.78
N LEU A 105 -0.62 4.94 3.74
CA LEU A 105 -2.06 4.90 3.95
C LEU A 105 -2.38 4.71 5.44
N MET A 106 -3.48 5.31 5.88
CA MET A 106 -4.02 5.16 7.22
C MET A 106 -5.51 4.87 7.13
N GLY A 107 -6.01 3.91 7.90
CA GLY A 107 -7.44 3.71 8.08
C GLY A 107 -8.08 4.99 8.66
N ALA A 108 -9.29 5.33 8.22
CA ALA A 108 -9.95 6.56 8.63
C ALA A 108 -10.02 6.68 10.17
N PRO A 109 -9.84 7.90 10.73
CA PRO A 109 -9.52 8.11 12.14
C PRO A 109 -10.53 7.60 13.16
N LYS A 110 -11.73 7.22 12.71
CA LYS A 110 -12.83 6.85 13.63
C LYS A 110 -13.05 5.35 13.78
N SER A 111 -12.39 4.49 13.00
CA SER A 111 -12.79 3.09 12.94
C SER A 111 -11.64 2.09 12.99
N GLY A 112 -10.40 2.54 12.86
CA GLY A 112 -9.24 1.63 12.88
C GLY A 112 -9.29 0.52 11.81
N TRP A 113 -9.98 0.74 10.68
CA TRP A 113 -10.04 -0.21 9.58
C TRP A 113 -9.86 0.45 8.22
N LEU A 114 -9.39 -0.34 7.27
CA LEU A 114 -9.18 -0.01 5.87
C LEU A 114 -9.55 -1.24 5.03
N GLU A 115 -10.12 -1.03 3.86
CA GLU A 115 -10.50 -2.08 2.93
C GLU A 115 -9.89 -1.84 1.55
N ALA A 116 -9.42 -2.90 0.91
CA ALA A 116 -9.08 -2.92 -0.51
C ALA A 116 -9.97 -3.94 -1.22
N VAL A 117 -10.59 -3.53 -2.34
CA VAL A 117 -11.49 -4.34 -3.17
C VAL A 117 -10.89 -4.48 -4.56
N PHE A 118 -10.80 -5.71 -5.05
CA PHE A 118 -10.21 -6.05 -6.35
C PHE A 118 -11.31 -6.29 -7.38
N TYR A 119 -11.11 -5.83 -8.62
CA TYR A 119 -12.03 -6.08 -9.74
C TYR A 119 -11.91 -7.49 -10.30
N HIS A 120 -10.75 -8.11 -10.15
CA HIS A 120 -10.47 -9.50 -10.50
C HIS A 120 -9.87 -10.19 -9.29
N PRO A 121 -10.04 -11.51 -9.14
CA PRO A 121 -9.49 -12.22 -8.01
C PRO A 121 -7.97 -12.18 -8.02
N VAL A 122 -7.39 -12.00 -6.84
CA VAL A 122 -5.94 -12.01 -6.61
C VAL A 122 -5.57 -13.18 -5.70
N LYS A 123 -4.31 -13.62 -5.77
CA LYS A 123 -3.81 -14.78 -5.01
C LYS A 123 -3.10 -14.39 -3.73
N THR A 124 -2.41 -13.26 -3.77
CA THR A 124 -1.63 -12.78 -2.62
C THR A 124 -1.83 -11.28 -2.48
N VAL A 125 -2.00 -10.83 -1.25
CA VAL A 125 -1.98 -9.41 -0.88
C VAL A 125 -1.02 -9.24 0.26
N SER A 126 -0.17 -8.23 0.18
CA SER A 126 0.79 -7.91 1.24
C SER A 126 1.02 -6.41 1.35
N ALA A 127 1.40 -5.98 2.53
CA ALA A 127 1.85 -4.64 2.84
C ALA A 127 2.76 -4.66 4.06
N VAL A 128 3.59 -3.65 4.24
CA VAL A 128 4.25 -3.43 5.51
C VAL A 128 3.37 -2.56 6.40
N VAL A 129 3.30 -2.87 7.70
CA VAL A 129 2.37 -2.19 8.61
C VAL A 129 3.02 -1.84 9.95
N THR A 130 2.61 -0.69 10.48
CA THR A 130 2.92 -0.27 11.85
C THR A 130 1.61 0.00 12.57
N THR A 131 1.37 -0.62 13.71
CA THR A 131 0.10 -0.57 14.42
C THR A 131 0.25 -0.31 15.91
N SER A 132 -0.71 0.42 16.50
CA SER A 132 -0.76 0.71 17.94
C SER A 132 -1.49 -0.33 18.77
N GLN A 133 -2.15 -1.29 18.11
CA GLN A 133 -2.89 -2.39 18.73
C GLN A 133 -2.75 -3.64 17.84
N LYS A 134 -3.24 -4.78 18.30
CA LYS A 134 -3.41 -5.95 17.43
C LYS A 134 -4.05 -5.55 16.12
N LEU A 135 -3.47 -5.98 15.00
CA LEU A 135 -3.99 -5.76 13.65
C LEU A 135 -4.31 -7.09 12.98
N VAL A 136 -5.49 -7.19 12.39
CA VAL A 136 -5.92 -8.36 11.61
C VAL A 136 -6.05 -7.97 10.15
N LEU A 137 -5.40 -8.72 9.27
CA LEU A 137 -5.61 -8.72 7.82
C LEU A 137 -6.47 -9.94 7.48
N ALA A 138 -7.69 -9.70 6.99
CA ALA A 138 -8.62 -10.74 6.58
C ALA A 138 -8.89 -10.65 5.08
N ALA A 139 -8.89 -11.81 4.40
CA ALA A 139 -9.16 -11.96 2.97
C ALA A 139 -10.51 -12.65 2.75
N TYR A 140 -11.26 -12.17 1.75
CA TYR A 140 -12.61 -12.63 1.43
C TYR A 140 -12.76 -12.89 -0.06
N ASN A 141 -13.61 -13.87 -0.41
CA ASN A 141 -14.03 -14.13 -1.79
C ASN A 141 -15.13 -13.16 -2.26
N GLN A 142 -15.60 -13.34 -3.49
CA GLN A 142 -16.67 -12.53 -4.08
C GLN A 142 -17.99 -12.59 -3.29
N ASP A 143 -18.29 -13.71 -2.64
CA ASP A 143 -19.48 -13.93 -1.81
C ASP A 143 -19.32 -13.40 -0.37
N ASN A 144 -18.25 -12.63 -0.09
CA ASN A 144 -17.90 -12.14 1.24
C ASN A 144 -17.64 -13.26 2.28
N GLN A 145 -17.30 -14.46 1.84
CA GLN A 145 -16.87 -15.51 2.74
C GLN A 145 -15.41 -15.31 3.11
N LEU A 146 -15.09 -15.44 4.40
CA LEU A 146 -13.73 -15.38 4.89
C LEU A 146 -12.92 -16.56 4.35
N LEU A 147 -11.80 -16.24 3.69
CA LEU A 147 -10.86 -17.21 3.15
C LEU A 147 -9.71 -17.49 4.13
N LYS A 148 -9.14 -16.41 4.66
CA LYS A 148 -7.97 -16.49 5.56
C LYS A 148 -7.81 -15.20 6.35
N GLU A 149 -7.23 -15.35 7.54
CA GLU A 149 -6.78 -14.25 8.38
C GLU A 149 -5.30 -14.44 8.76
N VAL A 150 -4.60 -13.32 8.88
CA VAL A 150 -3.26 -13.22 9.47
C VAL A 150 -3.23 -11.99 10.37
N GLU A 151 -2.35 -11.96 11.37
CA GLU A 151 -2.36 -10.89 12.34
C GLU A 151 -0.97 -10.47 12.83
N ILE A 152 -0.87 -9.23 13.25
CA ILE A 152 0.16 -8.75 14.17
C ILE A 152 -0.50 -8.70 15.55
N SER A 153 -0.01 -9.52 16.47
CA SER A 153 -0.69 -9.81 17.74
C SER A 153 -0.54 -8.71 18.80
N GLU A 154 0.44 -7.82 18.64
CA GLU A 154 0.77 -6.76 19.59
C GLU A 154 1.19 -5.46 18.86
N PRO A 155 1.20 -4.30 19.55
CA PRO A 155 1.72 -3.05 18.96
C PRO A 155 3.15 -3.20 18.48
N ASN A 156 3.47 -2.60 17.33
CA ASN A 156 4.82 -2.59 16.76
C ASN A 156 5.30 -1.16 16.42
N LEU A 157 4.98 -0.21 17.28
CA LEU A 157 5.38 1.20 17.15
C LEU A 157 6.90 1.36 17.29
N ALA A 158 7.49 2.28 16.52
CA ALA A 158 8.90 2.61 16.70
C ALA A 158 9.15 3.20 18.08
N GLY A 159 10.19 2.72 18.78
CA GLY A 159 10.51 3.11 20.14
C GLY A 159 9.61 2.49 21.23
N TYR A 160 8.75 1.56 20.86
CA TYR A 160 7.95 0.75 21.79
C TYR A 160 8.70 -0.54 22.12
N ASP A 161 8.50 -1.06 23.36
CA ASP A 161 9.08 -2.34 23.78
C ASP A 161 8.20 -3.50 23.25
N SER A 162 8.42 -3.85 21.99
CA SER A 162 7.74 -4.93 21.27
C SER A 162 8.75 -5.86 20.64
N SER A 163 8.42 -7.13 20.55
CA SER A 163 9.20 -8.14 19.83
C SER A 163 9.08 -7.99 18.30
N ILE A 164 8.03 -7.27 17.85
CA ILE A 164 7.72 -7.06 16.43
C ILE A 164 8.21 -5.66 16.04
N PRO A 165 9.10 -5.52 15.04
CA PRO A 165 9.56 -4.20 14.60
C PRO A 165 8.46 -3.40 13.91
N PRO A 166 8.56 -2.05 13.86
CA PRO A 166 7.71 -1.26 12.96
C PRO A 166 7.94 -1.70 11.50
N ASN A 167 6.97 -1.42 10.64
CA ASN A 167 7.01 -1.81 9.23
C ASN A 167 7.14 -3.34 9.04
N GLU A 168 6.42 -4.11 9.85
CA GLU A 168 6.35 -5.56 9.71
C GLU A 168 5.56 -5.96 8.46
N LEU A 169 6.09 -6.93 7.71
CA LEU A 169 5.42 -7.46 6.52
C LEU A 169 4.22 -8.33 6.92
N LEU A 170 3.03 -7.89 6.57
CA LEU A 170 1.80 -8.66 6.72
C LEU A 170 1.30 -9.14 5.36
N SER A 171 1.14 -10.45 5.19
CA SER A 171 0.80 -11.05 3.91
C SER A 171 -0.24 -12.15 4.05
N VAL A 172 -1.23 -12.16 3.17
CA VAL A 172 -2.24 -13.20 3.06
C VAL A 172 -2.24 -13.82 1.67
N THR A 173 -2.28 -15.14 1.60
CA THR A 173 -2.37 -15.91 0.35
C THR A 173 -3.55 -16.86 0.44
N ALA A 174 -4.46 -16.77 -0.53
CA ALA A 174 -5.60 -17.66 -0.72
C ALA A 174 -6.02 -17.62 -2.20
N ALA A 175 -6.78 -18.63 -2.64
CA ALA A 175 -7.42 -18.58 -3.95
C ALA A 175 -8.59 -17.59 -3.92
N ASP A 176 -8.77 -16.84 -5.02
CA ASP A 176 -9.96 -16.01 -5.27
C ASP A 176 -10.20 -14.88 -4.24
N ILE A 177 -9.16 -14.17 -3.84
CA ILE A 177 -9.30 -12.99 -2.99
C ILE A 177 -9.89 -11.85 -3.82
N TYR A 178 -11.10 -11.41 -3.47
CA TYR A 178 -11.77 -10.23 -4.05
C TYR A 178 -11.72 -9.01 -3.14
N ARG A 179 -11.46 -9.22 -1.86
CA ARG A 179 -11.45 -8.14 -0.86
C ARG A 179 -10.52 -8.50 0.29
N VAL A 180 -9.82 -7.50 0.79
CA VAL A 180 -9.09 -7.60 2.06
C VAL A 180 -9.48 -6.46 2.99
N THR A 181 -9.47 -6.73 4.30
CA THR A 181 -9.66 -5.71 5.34
C THR A 181 -8.49 -5.74 6.30
N TYR A 182 -7.99 -4.57 6.65
CA TYR A 182 -7.06 -4.37 7.77
C TYR A 182 -7.85 -3.75 8.92
N CYS A 183 -7.83 -4.36 10.09
CA CYS A 183 -8.59 -3.90 11.25
C CYS A 183 -7.74 -3.93 12.52
N ALA A 184 -7.55 -2.75 13.13
CA ALA A 184 -6.97 -2.58 14.46
C ALA A 184 -8.06 -2.06 15.39
N PHE A 185 -8.65 -2.94 16.21
CA PHE A 185 -9.73 -2.56 17.11
C PHE A 185 -9.22 -1.56 18.16
N ASP A 186 -9.89 -0.40 18.28
CA ASP A 186 -9.48 0.73 19.13
C ASP A 186 -8.03 1.21 18.91
N GLY A 187 -7.46 0.91 17.73
CA GLY A 187 -6.10 1.24 17.34
C GLY A 187 -6.01 2.09 16.10
N GLN A 188 -4.81 2.57 15.85
CA GLN A 188 -4.41 3.21 14.60
C GLN A 188 -3.30 2.39 13.96
N PHE A 189 -3.25 2.38 12.64
CA PHE A 189 -2.17 1.76 11.89
C PHE A 189 -1.85 2.55 10.64
N THR A 190 -0.62 2.40 10.18
CA THR A 190 -0.17 2.83 8.86
C THR A 190 0.17 1.63 8.02
N LEU A 191 -0.04 1.77 6.71
CA LEU A 191 0.18 0.75 5.70
C LEU A 191 1.01 1.35 4.59
N ASP A 192 2.09 0.68 4.23
CA ASP A 192 3.03 1.05 3.18
C ASP A 192 3.33 -0.14 2.27
N ASP A 193 3.97 0.09 1.13
CA ASP A 193 4.43 -0.94 0.21
C ASP A 193 3.36 -1.99 -0.14
N PHE A 194 2.13 -1.51 -0.41
CA PHE A 194 1.02 -2.40 -0.76
C PHE A 194 1.25 -3.06 -2.12
N LYS A 195 1.17 -4.37 -2.14
CA LYS A 195 1.32 -5.16 -3.35
C LYS A 195 0.33 -6.32 -3.40
N PHE A 196 -0.03 -6.72 -4.61
CA PHE A 196 -0.87 -7.88 -4.84
C PHE A 196 -0.46 -8.65 -6.09
N GLN A 197 -0.78 -9.94 -6.13
CA GLN A 197 -0.50 -10.86 -7.23
C GLN A 197 -1.82 -11.40 -7.80
N LEU A 198 -1.92 -11.39 -9.12
CA LEU A 198 -3.06 -11.91 -9.89
C LEU A 198 -2.99 -13.43 -10.10
#